data_4c6ea5162c928baea1a3f85a42df2f1d
#
_entry.id   4c6ea5162c928baea1a3f85a42df2f1d
#
_cell.length_a   1.000
_cell.length_b   1.000
_cell.length_c   1.000
_cell.angle_alpha   90.00
_cell.angle_beta   90.00
_cell.angle_gamma   90.00
#
_symmetry.space_group_name_H-M   'P 1'
#
loop_
_entity.id
_entity.type
_entity.pdbx_description
1 polymer ?
#
loop_
_entity_poly.entity_id
_entity_poly.type
_entity_poly.pdbx_seq_one_letter_code
_entity_poly.pdbx_strand_id
1 'polypeptide(L)'
;MKFDERIGLEQTLLATALYDSPDSELAPLLRQGLDESLFSGVRIKIAKIINDKIKEGLDFESVSRAVVMQCEKDAVLSRECDEIISRNPICGEKSYLWLIKQIKSRVVLQEKQKKLSKTDLSNKAELTQEEMEDAYEMLGKALGKINDLDDGNDEGENMGEFVKRVEKNRDLKFYPTGLRWLDIELEGAGLAEGSFINIAGGSFAGKTTFTLELLKSMAQSEKVCFFSYEMYEKILIRKFKFASWDVLQNIQIYQDGAQIDKITARIRKLSRKGYKIFAIDSRMKIRVSNDKASEYEKNNEISSKLSELTRTLGVIVILINQISEADLKAGRNSLKGSGDQVYDSDMIIYLKATTNDRKEVVKREFEMAKDRIGERLFKVNIPDFYKKEPQAVYFNEELAI
;
A
#
# COMPACT_ATOMS: atom_id res chain seq x y z
N MET A 1 0.76 24.90 12.35
CA MET A 1 -0.55 24.95 11.67
C MET A 1 -1.57 25.50 12.65
N LYS A 2 -2.20 26.61 12.32
CA LYS A 2 -2.99 27.38 13.29
C LYS A 2 -4.29 26.64 13.64
N PHE A 3 -4.59 26.57 14.93
CA PHE A 3 -5.85 26.06 15.50
C PHE A 3 -7.08 26.74 14.87
N ASP A 4 -6.93 27.96 14.41
CA ASP A 4 -7.94 28.80 13.77
C ASP A 4 -8.51 28.23 12.45
N GLU A 5 -7.72 27.45 11.68
CA GLU A 5 -8.19 26.95 10.37
C GLU A 5 -9.25 25.86 10.50
N ARG A 6 -9.13 24.95 11.48
CA ARG A 6 -10.14 23.92 11.73
C ARG A 6 -11.46 24.55 12.18
N ILE A 7 -11.39 25.50 13.09
CA ILE A 7 -12.56 26.25 13.60
C ILE A 7 -13.31 26.86 12.42
N GLY A 8 -12.60 27.53 11.53
CA GLY A 8 -13.22 28.12 10.34
C GLY A 8 -13.95 27.13 9.45
N LEU A 9 -13.40 25.92 9.26
CA LEU A 9 -14.07 24.86 8.47
C LEU A 9 -15.30 24.31 9.19
N GLU A 10 -15.24 24.09 10.51
CA GLU A 10 -16.37 23.66 11.32
C GLU A 10 -17.51 24.68 11.28
N GLN A 11 -17.19 25.98 11.42
CA GLN A 11 -18.15 27.08 11.32
C GLN A 11 -18.79 27.14 9.93
N THR A 12 -18.00 26.97 8.87
CA THR A 12 -18.53 26.93 7.49
C THR A 12 -19.49 25.76 7.27
N LEU A 13 -19.19 24.58 7.84
CA LEU A 13 -20.07 23.42 7.75
C LEU A 13 -21.41 23.66 8.48
N LEU A 14 -21.36 24.25 9.67
CA LEU A 14 -22.58 24.62 10.42
C LEU A 14 -23.37 25.72 9.70
N ALA A 15 -22.70 26.72 9.12
CA ALA A 15 -23.36 27.76 8.32
C ALA A 15 -24.08 27.15 7.11
N THR A 16 -23.46 26.19 6.44
CA THR A 16 -24.07 25.46 5.31
C THR A 16 -25.36 24.78 5.76
N ALA A 17 -25.35 24.12 6.93
CA ALA A 17 -26.53 23.43 7.46
C ALA A 17 -27.66 24.41 7.91
N LEU A 18 -27.29 25.63 8.29
CA LEU A 18 -28.27 26.65 8.70
C LEU A 18 -28.89 27.45 7.55
N TYR A 19 -28.18 27.57 6.43
CA TYR A 19 -28.56 28.43 5.29
C TYR A 19 -28.96 27.64 4.05
N ASP A 20 -29.07 26.33 4.15
CA ASP A 20 -29.46 25.52 2.99
C ASP A 20 -30.91 25.73 2.60
N SER A 21 -31.22 25.46 1.33
CA SER A 21 -32.56 25.54 0.76
C SER A 21 -33.18 24.14 0.66
N PRO A 22 -34.49 24.00 0.85
CA PRO A 22 -35.18 22.72 0.66
C PRO A 22 -34.99 22.10 -0.73
N ASP A 23 -34.71 22.93 -1.73
CA ASP A 23 -34.53 22.55 -3.14
C ASP A 23 -33.04 22.40 -3.52
N SER A 24 -32.11 22.49 -2.58
CA SER A 24 -30.71 22.37 -2.84
C SER A 24 -30.27 20.92 -3.05
N GLU A 25 -29.15 20.72 -3.79
CA GLU A 25 -28.50 19.42 -3.93
C GLU A 25 -28.07 18.82 -2.58
N LEU A 26 -27.84 19.66 -1.57
CA LEU A 26 -27.40 19.25 -0.23
C LEU A 26 -28.54 18.87 0.70
N ALA A 27 -29.77 19.28 0.43
CA ALA A 27 -30.93 19.04 1.30
C ALA A 27 -31.07 17.55 1.71
N PRO A 28 -30.93 16.54 0.83
CA PRO A 28 -31.01 15.14 1.21
C PRO A 28 -29.92 14.71 2.19
N LEU A 29 -28.69 15.23 2.05
CA LEU A 29 -27.57 14.93 2.93
C LEU A 29 -27.73 15.60 4.30
N LEU A 30 -28.13 16.87 4.33
CA LEU A 30 -28.30 17.63 5.57
C LEU A 30 -29.48 17.11 6.42
N ARG A 31 -30.54 16.58 5.77
CA ARG A 31 -31.66 15.92 6.47
C ARG A 31 -31.26 14.63 7.21
N GLN A 32 -30.16 14.00 6.84
CA GLN A 32 -29.60 12.85 7.59
C GLN A 32 -28.97 13.29 8.92
N GLY A 33 -28.72 14.58 9.09
CA GLY A 33 -28.07 15.17 10.26
C GLY A 33 -26.56 15.30 10.09
N LEU A 34 -25.97 16.09 10.96
CA LEU A 34 -24.52 16.34 10.99
C LEU A 34 -23.83 15.30 11.86
N ASP A 35 -22.68 14.80 11.43
CA ASP A 35 -21.81 13.96 12.25
C ASP A 35 -21.14 14.80 13.34
N GLU A 36 -21.59 14.66 14.58
CA GLU A 36 -21.12 15.44 15.73
C GLU A 36 -19.61 15.27 16.01
N SER A 37 -19.02 14.16 15.57
CA SER A 37 -17.59 13.87 15.73
C SER A 37 -16.68 14.81 14.92
N LEU A 38 -17.24 15.49 13.92
CA LEU A 38 -16.53 16.48 13.10
C LEU A 38 -16.22 17.78 13.85
N PHE A 39 -16.94 18.07 14.90
CA PHE A 39 -16.90 19.34 15.59
C PHE A 39 -16.07 19.31 16.87
N SER A 40 -15.67 20.49 17.34
CA SER A 40 -14.91 20.67 18.57
C SER A 40 -15.52 21.74 19.47
N GLY A 41 -15.31 21.64 20.79
CA GLY A 41 -15.75 22.64 21.76
C GLY A 41 -17.25 22.90 21.72
N VAL A 42 -17.64 24.17 21.69
CA VAL A 42 -19.05 24.62 21.71
C VAL A 42 -19.81 24.27 20.43
N ARG A 43 -19.11 24.06 19.30
CA ARG A 43 -19.72 23.72 18.02
C ARG A 43 -20.38 22.34 18.01
N ILE A 44 -19.91 21.40 18.85
CA ILE A 44 -20.59 20.12 19.08
C ILE A 44 -22.02 20.36 19.59
N LYS A 45 -22.20 21.31 20.52
CA LYS A 45 -23.52 21.64 21.07
C LYS A 45 -24.43 22.24 20.01
N ILE A 46 -23.90 23.10 19.15
CA ILE A 46 -24.65 23.73 18.06
C ILE A 46 -25.06 22.67 17.02
N ALA A 47 -24.14 21.79 16.62
CA ALA A 47 -24.45 20.67 15.72
C ALA A 47 -25.56 19.77 16.29
N LYS A 48 -25.51 19.52 17.60
CA LYS A 48 -26.54 18.73 18.30
C LYS A 48 -27.92 19.42 18.27
N ILE A 49 -27.97 20.70 18.52
CA ILE A 49 -29.19 21.48 18.42
C ILE A 49 -29.75 21.42 17.00
N ILE A 50 -28.91 21.57 15.97
CA ILE A 50 -29.34 21.42 14.57
C ILE A 50 -29.91 20.04 14.32
N ASN A 51 -29.21 18.98 14.72
CA ASN A 51 -29.65 17.60 14.56
C ASN A 51 -30.99 17.33 15.24
N ASP A 52 -31.20 17.84 16.46
CA ASP A 52 -32.43 17.69 17.20
C ASP A 52 -33.60 18.39 16.46
N LYS A 53 -33.37 19.58 15.91
CA LYS A 53 -34.40 20.31 15.16
C LYS A 53 -34.73 19.68 13.82
N ILE A 54 -33.74 19.09 13.14
CA ILE A 54 -33.97 18.27 11.93
C ILE A 54 -34.83 17.04 12.26
N LYS A 55 -34.56 16.35 13.37
CA LYS A 55 -35.34 15.20 13.84
C LYS A 55 -36.78 15.57 14.22
N GLU A 56 -37.00 16.79 14.71
CA GLU A 56 -38.34 17.33 14.97
C GLU A 56 -39.15 17.59 13.68
N GLY A 57 -38.54 17.42 12.49
CA GLY A 57 -39.15 17.57 11.19
C GLY A 57 -39.33 19.02 10.74
N LEU A 58 -38.58 19.96 11.33
CA LEU A 58 -38.63 21.36 10.93
C LEU A 58 -37.99 21.55 9.54
N ASP A 59 -38.48 22.50 8.76
CA ASP A 59 -37.83 22.96 7.55
C ASP A 59 -36.54 23.75 7.89
N PHE A 60 -35.62 23.94 6.93
CA PHE A 60 -34.34 24.56 7.18
C PHE A 60 -34.41 25.98 7.73
N GLU A 61 -35.39 26.77 7.29
CA GLU A 61 -35.60 28.13 7.79
C GLU A 61 -36.03 28.11 9.24
N SER A 62 -36.93 27.22 9.61
CA SER A 62 -37.38 27.02 11.00
C SER A 62 -36.28 26.44 11.88
N VAL A 63 -35.44 25.53 11.36
CA VAL A 63 -34.25 25.03 12.05
C VAL A 63 -33.28 26.18 12.38
N SER A 64 -32.99 27.02 11.39
CA SER A 64 -32.09 28.17 11.59
C SER A 64 -32.59 29.11 12.70
N ARG A 65 -33.86 29.52 12.64
CA ARG A 65 -34.48 30.37 13.65
C ARG A 65 -34.45 29.72 15.04
N ALA A 66 -34.82 28.46 15.15
CA ALA A 66 -34.84 27.74 16.41
C ALA A 66 -33.47 27.58 17.04
N VAL A 67 -32.43 27.34 16.23
CA VAL A 67 -31.04 27.24 16.69
C VAL A 67 -30.55 28.57 17.24
N VAL A 68 -30.79 29.68 16.54
CA VAL A 68 -30.44 31.03 17.01
C VAL A 68 -31.11 31.34 18.36
N MET A 69 -32.41 31.15 18.45
CA MET A 69 -33.15 31.39 19.71
C MET A 69 -32.68 30.50 20.87
N GLN A 70 -32.24 29.30 20.58
CA GLN A 70 -31.71 28.41 21.60
C GLN A 70 -30.27 28.78 22.02
N CYS A 71 -29.45 29.24 21.09
CA CYS A 71 -28.08 29.73 21.37
C CYS A 71 -28.09 31.03 22.19
N GLU A 72 -29.06 31.93 21.99
CA GLU A 72 -29.18 33.17 22.74
C GLU A 72 -29.29 32.99 24.24
N LYS A 73 -29.66 31.81 24.74
CA LYS A 73 -29.76 31.49 26.17
C LYS A 73 -28.41 31.31 26.86
N ASP A 74 -27.33 31.17 26.09
CA ASP A 74 -25.98 30.98 26.58
C ASP A 74 -25.03 31.94 25.83
N ALA A 75 -24.38 32.86 26.55
CA ALA A 75 -23.56 33.88 25.93
C ALA A 75 -22.39 33.37 25.10
N VAL A 76 -21.87 32.17 25.41
CA VAL A 76 -20.78 31.53 24.65
C VAL A 76 -21.33 30.92 23.36
N LEU A 77 -22.48 30.28 23.44
CA LEU A 77 -23.17 29.70 22.24
C LEU A 77 -23.67 30.82 21.33
N SER A 78 -24.20 31.91 21.87
CA SER A 78 -24.67 33.06 21.11
C SER A 78 -23.56 33.68 20.28
N ARG A 79 -22.42 33.96 20.91
CA ARG A 79 -21.25 34.50 20.19
C ARG A 79 -20.76 33.58 19.07
N GLU A 80 -20.63 32.29 19.34
CA GLU A 80 -20.21 31.33 18.33
C GLU A 80 -21.25 31.21 17.20
N CYS A 81 -22.55 31.27 17.52
CA CYS A 81 -23.62 31.26 16.55
C CYS A 81 -23.57 32.50 15.62
N ASP A 82 -23.29 33.68 16.16
CA ASP A 82 -23.10 34.90 15.38
C ASP A 82 -21.92 34.79 14.41
N GLU A 83 -20.81 34.19 14.86
CA GLU A 83 -19.66 33.92 13.99
C GLU A 83 -20.00 32.94 12.88
N ILE A 84 -20.79 31.88 13.15
CA ILE A 84 -21.26 30.91 12.16
C ILE A 84 -22.17 31.58 11.14
N ILE A 85 -23.12 32.38 11.59
CA ILE A 85 -24.08 33.10 10.73
C ILE A 85 -23.36 34.08 9.80
N SER A 86 -22.25 34.64 10.22
CA SER A 86 -21.45 35.54 9.39
C SER A 86 -20.66 34.83 8.27
N ARG A 87 -20.60 33.51 8.28
CA ARG A 87 -19.88 32.71 7.27
C ARG A 87 -20.70 32.48 6.02
N ASN A 88 -20.04 32.44 4.87
CA ASN A 88 -20.68 32.04 3.63
C ASN A 88 -20.90 30.53 3.61
N PRO A 89 -22.10 30.04 3.36
CA PRO A 89 -22.37 28.62 3.18
C PRO A 89 -21.71 28.11 1.90
N ILE A 90 -21.45 26.79 1.86
CA ILE A 90 -20.94 26.13 0.66
C ILE A 90 -22.13 25.66 -0.19
N CYS A 91 -22.05 25.86 -1.49
CA CYS A 91 -23.01 25.39 -2.47
C CYS A 91 -22.45 24.17 -3.21
N GLY A 92 -23.29 23.12 -3.36
CA GLY A 92 -23.00 21.94 -4.14
C GLY A 92 -22.33 20.79 -3.34
N GLU A 93 -22.75 19.57 -3.68
CA GLU A 93 -22.38 18.34 -2.98
C GLU A 93 -20.87 18.09 -2.95
N LYS A 94 -20.17 18.29 -4.07
CA LYS A 94 -18.70 18.10 -4.13
C LYS A 94 -17.94 18.98 -3.15
N SER A 95 -18.35 20.23 -3.00
CA SER A 95 -17.75 21.18 -2.06
C SER A 95 -18.05 20.82 -0.62
N TYR A 96 -19.25 20.33 -0.34
CA TYR A 96 -19.67 19.85 0.97
C TYR A 96 -18.88 18.61 1.40
N LEU A 97 -18.78 17.60 0.56
CA LEU A 97 -18.00 16.39 0.81
C LEU A 97 -16.50 16.70 0.99
N TRP A 98 -15.96 17.60 0.17
CA TRP A 98 -14.58 18.08 0.32
C TRP A 98 -14.37 18.74 1.69
N LEU A 99 -15.31 19.56 2.17
CA LEU A 99 -15.23 20.20 3.47
C LEU A 99 -15.24 19.19 4.61
N ILE A 100 -16.12 18.20 4.58
CA ILE A 100 -16.18 17.11 5.55
C ILE A 100 -14.83 16.37 5.58
N LYS A 101 -14.28 16.02 4.43
CA LYS A 101 -12.99 15.37 4.30
C LYS A 101 -11.85 16.21 4.93
N GLN A 102 -11.84 17.51 4.68
CA GLN A 102 -10.86 18.41 5.29
C GLN A 102 -10.95 18.44 6.84
N ILE A 103 -12.16 18.45 7.39
CA ILE A 103 -12.36 18.41 8.84
C ILE A 103 -11.94 17.06 9.42
N LYS A 104 -12.37 15.94 8.84
CA LYS A 104 -12.01 14.57 9.26
C LYS A 104 -10.49 14.38 9.28
N SER A 105 -9.80 14.79 8.23
CA SER A 105 -8.33 14.71 8.17
C SER A 105 -7.66 15.48 9.31
N ARG A 106 -8.16 16.67 9.63
CA ARG A 106 -7.62 17.49 10.75
C ARG A 106 -7.91 16.88 12.11
N VAL A 107 -9.08 16.27 12.31
CA VAL A 107 -9.41 15.54 13.54
C VAL A 107 -8.39 14.41 13.77
N VAL A 108 -8.16 13.58 12.75
CA VAL A 108 -7.21 12.47 12.83
C VAL A 108 -5.79 12.97 13.13
N LEU A 109 -5.34 14.03 12.46
CA LEU A 109 -4.01 14.62 12.69
C LEU A 109 -3.86 15.17 14.12
N GLN A 110 -4.86 15.88 14.64
CA GLN A 110 -4.84 16.42 16.00
C GLN A 110 -4.83 15.32 17.07
N GLU A 111 -5.60 14.25 16.90
CA GLU A 111 -5.57 13.12 17.83
C GLU A 111 -4.20 12.46 17.87
N LYS A 112 -3.53 12.32 16.72
CA LYS A 112 -2.20 11.72 16.64
C LYS A 112 -1.14 12.66 17.22
N GLN A 113 -1.22 13.96 16.95
CA GLN A 113 -0.34 14.96 17.56
C GLN A 113 -0.48 14.95 19.09
N LYS A 114 -1.71 14.83 19.62
CA LYS A 114 -1.97 14.73 21.06
C LYS A 114 -1.43 13.43 21.68
N LYS A 115 -1.40 12.33 20.92
CA LYS A 115 -0.77 11.07 21.35
C LYS A 115 0.75 11.21 21.36
N LEU A 116 1.36 11.78 20.31
CA LEU A 116 2.80 12.04 20.23
C LEU A 116 3.28 12.98 21.34
N SER A 117 2.53 14.05 21.65
CA SER A 117 2.88 14.98 22.74
C SER A 117 2.79 14.36 24.13
N LYS A 118 1.95 13.33 24.32
CA LYS A 118 1.86 12.57 25.58
C LYS A 118 3.02 11.59 25.77
N THR A 119 3.70 11.18 24.71
CA THR A 119 4.85 10.25 24.76
C THR A 119 6.18 10.95 24.99
N ASP A 120 6.19 12.25 25.26
CA ASP A 120 7.39 13.08 25.53
C ASP A 120 8.41 13.17 24.37
N LEU A 121 8.06 12.60 23.21
CA LEU A 121 8.92 12.56 22.04
C LEU A 121 9.13 13.93 21.38
N SER A 122 8.17 14.85 21.56
CA SER A 122 8.22 16.18 20.92
C SER A 122 9.20 17.14 21.58
N ASN A 123 9.65 16.85 22.83
CA ASN A 123 10.53 17.70 23.63
C ASN A 123 11.96 17.16 23.73
N LYS A 124 12.27 16.00 23.13
CA LYS A 124 13.62 15.46 23.11
C LYS A 124 14.45 16.08 21.99
N ALA A 125 15.67 16.48 22.32
CA ALA A 125 16.62 17.01 21.33
C ALA A 125 17.07 15.94 20.32
N GLU A 126 17.13 14.67 20.75
CA GLU A 126 17.45 13.52 19.91
C GLU A 126 16.52 12.35 20.24
N LEU A 127 15.98 11.70 19.21
CA LEU A 127 15.18 10.49 19.33
C LEU A 127 16.07 9.27 19.14
N THR A 128 15.85 8.23 19.95
CA THR A 128 16.47 6.93 19.69
C THR A 128 15.89 6.33 18.40
N GLN A 129 16.57 5.35 17.84
CA GLN A 129 16.12 4.69 16.60
C GLN A 129 14.74 4.03 16.78
N GLU A 130 14.48 3.42 17.94
CA GLU A 130 13.19 2.81 18.30
C GLU A 130 12.08 3.86 18.40
N GLU A 131 12.33 4.98 19.06
CA GLU A 131 11.37 6.10 19.17
C GLU A 131 11.07 6.73 17.79
N MET A 132 12.05 6.80 16.90
CA MET A 132 11.83 7.25 15.51
C MET A 132 10.98 6.24 14.73
N GLU A 133 11.21 4.95 14.90
CA GLU A 133 10.41 3.90 14.24
C GLU A 133 8.97 3.94 14.71
N ASP A 134 8.72 4.10 16.02
CA ASP A 134 7.37 4.25 16.59
C ASP A 134 6.66 5.51 16.07
N ALA A 135 7.37 6.63 15.97
CA ALA A 135 6.82 7.87 15.40
C ALA A 135 6.47 7.71 13.92
N TYR A 136 7.31 7.03 13.13
CA TYR A 136 7.02 6.73 11.73
C TYR A 136 5.84 5.77 11.56
N GLU A 137 5.71 4.76 12.42
CA GLU A 137 4.56 3.85 12.41
C GLU A 137 3.26 4.58 12.74
N MET A 138 3.28 5.46 13.76
CA MET A 138 2.13 6.29 14.12
C MET A 138 1.71 7.24 12.98
N LEU A 139 2.68 7.87 12.33
CA LEU A 139 2.41 8.74 11.17
C LEU A 139 1.89 7.94 9.98
N GLY A 140 2.44 6.76 9.71
CA GLY A 140 1.98 5.86 8.66
C GLY A 140 0.52 5.44 8.86
N LYS A 141 0.15 5.03 10.08
CA LYS A 141 -1.24 4.70 10.45
C LYS A 141 -2.19 5.90 10.35
N ALA A 142 -1.70 7.12 10.67
CA ALA A 142 -2.49 8.34 10.52
C ALA A 142 -2.73 8.69 9.05
N LEU A 143 -1.72 8.56 8.21
CA LEU A 143 -1.83 8.77 6.76
C LEU A 143 -2.74 7.71 6.10
N GLY A 144 -2.66 6.43 6.54
CA GLY A 144 -3.58 5.39 6.10
C GLY A 144 -5.03 5.76 6.37
N LYS A 145 -5.35 6.16 7.61
CA LYS A 145 -6.71 6.61 7.96
C LYS A 145 -7.19 7.86 7.21
N ILE A 146 -6.27 8.74 6.79
CA ILE A 146 -6.63 9.90 5.96
C ILE A 146 -6.94 9.44 4.53
N ASN A 147 -6.19 8.47 4.00
CA ASN A 147 -6.49 7.87 2.70
C ASN A 147 -7.82 7.10 2.71
N ASP A 148 -8.12 6.37 3.79
CA ASP A 148 -9.41 5.69 3.97
C ASP A 148 -10.61 6.67 4.01
N LEU A 149 -10.38 7.95 4.27
CA LEU A 149 -11.38 9.01 4.17
C LEU A 149 -11.58 9.51 2.73
N ASP A 150 -10.77 9.04 1.79
CA ASP A 150 -10.88 9.38 0.37
C ASP A 150 -11.95 8.55 -0.36
N ASP A 151 -12.48 7.51 0.29
CA ASP A 151 -13.51 6.62 -0.24
C ASP A 151 -14.92 7.27 -0.28
N GLY A 152 -14.99 8.60 -0.26
CA GLY A 152 -16.24 9.36 -0.34
C GLY A 152 -16.92 9.35 -1.71
N ASN A 153 -16.40 8.65 -2.70
CA ASN A 153 -17.06 8.36 -3.97
C ASN A 153 -17.23 6.84 -4.11
N ASP A 154 -18.17 6.27 -3.38
CA ASP A 154 -18.61 4.88 -3.56
C ASP A 154 -19.58 4.73 -4.76
N GLU A 155 -19.70 5.75 -5.59
CA GLU A 155 -20.34 5.65 -6.89
C GLU A 155 -19.34 5.07 -7.87
N GLY A 156 -19.51 3.79 -8.18
CA GLY A 156 -18.74 3.12 -9.22
C GLY A 156 -18.80 3.92 -10.53
N GLU A 157 -17.70 3.99 -11.24
CA GLU A 157 -17.60 4.62 -12.56
C GLU A 157 -18.34 3.75 -13.59
N ASN A 158 -19.16 4.32 -14.46
CA ASN A 158 -19.74 3.54 -15.56
C ASN A 158 -18.67 3.14 -16.57
N MET A 159 -18.88 2.01 -17.26
CA MET A 159 -17.87 1.42 -18.16
C MET A 159 -17.40 2.38 -19.26
N GLY A 160 -18.28 3.25 -19.75
CA GLY A 160 -17.92 4.24 -20.78
C GLY A 160 -16.97 5.33 -20.27
N GLU A 161 -17.14 5.79 -19.04
CA GLU A 161 -16.24 6.73 -18.37
C GLU A 161 -14.91 6.06 -18.02
N PHE A 162 -14.99 4.82 -17.51
CA PHE A 162 -13.82 3.99 -17.24
C PHE A 162 -12.94 3.82 -18.47
N VAL A 163 -13.51 3.42 -19.63
CA VAL A 163 -12.79 3.28 -20.89
C VAL A 163 -12.13 4.59 -21.29
N LYS A 164 -12.87 5.72 -21.28
CA LYS A 164 -12.32 7.04 -21.62
C LYS A 164 -11.16 7.46 -20.71
N ARG A 165 -11.21 7.08 -19.43
CA ARG A 165 -10.14 7.36 -18.46
C ARG A 165 -8.92 6.48 -18.70
N VAL A 166 -9.12 5.20 -18.98
CA VAL A 166 -8.05 4.22 -19.17
C VAL A 166 -7.36 4.43 -20.52
N GLU A 167 -8.11 4.67 -21.60
CA GLU A 167 -7.54 4.97 -22.94
C GLU A 167 -6.64 6.21 -22.95
N LYS A 168 -6.89 7.18 -22.07
CA LYS A 168 -5.98 8.32 -21.88
C LYS A 168 -4.64 7.93 -21.23
N ASN A 169 -4.58 6.79 -20.53
CA ASN A 169 -3.45 6.37 -19.70
C ASN A 169 -2.57 5.28 -20.33
N ARG A 170 -2.68 5.01 -21.63
CA ARG A 170 -1.86 4.08 -22.42
C ARG A 170 -2.12 2.59 -22.20
N ASP A 171 -1.66 1.81 -23.18
CA ASP A 171 -1.62 0.36 -23.17
C ASP A 171 -0.87 -0.20 -21.94
N LEU A 172 -1.27 -1.38 -21.47
CA LEU A 172 -0.61 -2.11 -20.41
C LEU A 172 0.89 -2.28 -20.73
N LYS A 173 1.76 -1.76 -19.86
CA LYS A 173 3.20 -1.86 -20.06
C LYS A 173 3.70 -3.24 -19.63
N PHE A 174 4.56 -3.81 -20.46
CA PHE A 174 5.27 -5.04 -20.17
C PHE A 174 6.77 -4.74 -20.02
N TYR A 175 7.40 -5.46 -19.11
CA TYR A 175 8.82 -5.35 -18.81
C TYR A 175 9.53 -6.65 -19.22
N PRO A 176 10.35 -6.65 -20.29
CA PRO A 176 11.14 -7.82 -20.66
C PRO A 176 12.00 -8.29 -19.50
N THR A 177 12.09 -9.59 -19.32
CA THR A 177 12.90 -10.15 -18.23
C THR A 177 14.39 -10.08 -18.53
N GLY A 178 14.75 -9.97 -19.80
CA GLY A 178 16.12 -10.04 -20.30
C GLY A 178 16.73 -11.45 -20.21
N LEU A 179 15.99 -12.41 -19.67
CA LEU A 179 16.34 -13.83 -19.72
C LEU A 179 15.73 -14.43 -20.99
N ARG A 180 16.55 -14.53 -22.06
CA ARG A 180 16.07 -14.92 -23.40
C ARG A 180 15.15 -16.15 -23.43
N TRP A 181 15.49 -17.18 -22.65
CA TRP A 181 14.68 -18.39 -22.59
C TRP A 181 13.30 -18.13 -21.99
N LEU A 182 13.21 -17.22 -21.00
CA LEU A 182 11.94 -16.86 -20.35
C LEU A 182 11.14 -15.89 -21.22
N ASP A 183 11.81 -14.92 -21.85
CA ASP A 183 11.14 -13.97 -22.74
C ASP A 183 10.53 -14.65 -23.97
N ILE A 184 11.13 -15.75 -24.45
CA ILE A 184 10.54 -16.59 -25.53
C ILE A 184 9.23 -17.20 -25.05
N GLU A 185 9.19 -17.81 -23.88
CA GLU A 185 7.98 -18.43 -23.32
C GLU A 185 6.91 -17.39 -22.94
N LEU A 186 7.34 -16.15 -22.65
CA LEU A 186 6.48 -15.00 -22.45
C LEU A 186 6.14 -14.26 -23.76
N GLU A 187 6.35 -14.90 -24.92
CA GLU A 187 6.02 -14.37 -26.25
C GLU A 187 6.65 -13.01 -26.56
N GLY A 188 7.80 -12.72 -25.92
CA GLY A 188 8.53 -11.46 -26.05
C GLY A 188 7.96 -10.28 -25.26
N ALA A 189 6.80 -10.42 -24.62
CA ALA A 189 6.17 -9.34 -23.88
C ALA A 189 6.85 -9.07 -22.54
N GLY A 190 7.28 -10.12 -21.81
CA GLY A 190 7.83 -10.00 -20.46
C GLY A 190 6.77 -9.98 -19.36
N LEU A 191 7.07 -9.33 -18.24
CA LEU A 191 6.20 -9.25 -17.06
C LEU A 191 5.30 -8.01 -17.15
N ALA A 192 4.01 -8.16 -16.88
CA ALA A 192 3.06 -7.07 -16.96
C ALA A 192 3.15 -6.10 -15.78
N GLU A 193 2.99 -4.82 -16.03
CA GLU A 193 2.81 -3.78 -15.03
C GLU A 193 1.66 -4.11 -14.08
N GLY A 194 1.82 -3.79 -12.81
CA GLY A 194 0.78 -4.04 -11.80
C GLY A 194 0.66 -5.48 -11.32
N SER A 195 1.59 -6.38 -11.72
CA SER A 195 1.53 -7.81 -11.39
C SER A 195 2.07 -8.13 -10.00
N PHE A 196 1.31 -8.93 -9.25
CA PHE A 196 1.78 -9.61 -8.05
C PHE A 196 2.17 -11.06 -8.40
N ILE A 197 3.47 -11.37 -8.25
CA ILE A 197 4.08 -12.61 -8.69
C ILE A 197 4.57 -13.41 -7.49
N ASN A 198 4.14 -14.67 -7.36
CA ASN A 198 4.66 -15.59 -6.37
C ASN A 198 5.63 -16.60 -7.01
N ILE A 199 6.85 -16.67 -6.48
CA ILE A 199 7.84 -17.69 -6.83
C ILE A 199 7.92 -18.69 -5.68
N ALA A 200 7.45 -19.91 -5.94
CA ALA A 200 7.36 -20.95 -4.93
C ALA A 200 8.22 -22.18 -5.28
N GLY A 201 8.63 -22.93 -4.27
CA GLY A 201 9.40 -24.13 -4.44
C GLY A 201 9.99 -24.64 -3.14
N GLY A 202 10.49 -25.87 -3.16
CA GLY A 202 11.17 -26.49 -2.01
C GLY A 202 12.48 -25.81 -1.65
N SER A 203 13.08 -26.26 -0.56
CA SER A 203 14.46 -25.88 -0.21
C SER A 203 15.40 -26.29 -1.34
N PHE A 204 16.40 -25.45 -1.63
CA PHE A 204 17.40 -25.65 -2.69
C PHE A 204 16.86 -25.69 -4.13
N ALA A 205 15.56 -25.39 -4.35
CA ALA A 205 15.01 -25.28 -5.71
C ALA A 205 15.63 -24.12 -6.52
N GLY A 206 16.32 -23.19 -5.86
CA GLY A 206 17.01 -22.09 -6.52
C GLY A 206 16.21 -20.80 -6.61
N LYS A 207 15.14 -20.64 -5.82
CA LYS A 207 14.25 -19.46 -5.84
C LYS A 207 15.01 -18.14 -5.75
N THR A 208 15.78 -17.94 -4.70
CA THR A 208 16.61 -16.73 -4.50
C THR A 208 17.59 -16.52 -5.65
N THR A 209 18.26 -17.58 -6.10
CA THR A 209 19.24 -17.47 -7.23
C THR A 209 18.55 -17.04 -8.51
N PHE A 210 17.41 -17.66 -8.85
CA PHE A 210 16.61 -17.28 -10.01
C PHE A 210 16.14 -15.82 -9.91
N THR A 211 15.58 -15.41 -8.75
CA THR A 211 15.11 -14.04 -8.53
C THR A 211 16.25 -13.03 -8.67
N LEU A 212 17.44 -13.33 -8.17
CA LEU A 212 18.59 -12.44 -8.31
C LEU A 212 19.09 -12.34 -9.77
N GLU A 213 19.09 -13.45 -10.53
CA GLU A 213 19.41 -13.41 -11.96
C GLU A 213 18.36 -12.59 -12.74
N LEU A 214 17.08 -12.77 -12.42
CA LEU A 214 16.01 -11.97 -13.00
C LEU A 214 16.21 -10.49 -12.71
N LEU A 215 16.43 -10.11 -11.44
CA LEU A 215 16.66 -8.71 -11.06
C LEU A 215 17.91 -8.12 -11.70
N LYS A 216 19.03 -8.85 -11.78
CA LYS A 216 20.25 -8.40 -12.48
C LYS A 216 20.00 -8.15 -13.97
N SER A 217 19.23 -9.03 -14.59
CA SER A 217 18.88 -8.89 -16.00
C SER A 217 17.99 -7.67 -16.23
N MET A 218 16.92 -7.53 -15.46
CA MET A 218 15.99 -6.38 -15.56
C MET A 218 16.65 -5.06 -15.17
N ALA A 219 17.65 -5.07 -14.27
CA ALA A 219 18.40 -3.89 -13.85
C ALA A 219 19.29 -3.28 -14.95
N GLN A 220 19.42 -3.92 -16.10
CA GLN A 220 20.09 -3.33 -17.28
C GLN A 220 19.27 -2.17 -17.86
N SER A 221 17.96 -2.18 -17.71
CA SER A 221 17.05 -1.17 -18.29
C SER A 221 16.13 -0.49 -17.26
N GLU A 222 15.88 -1.12 -16.12
CA GLU A 222 14.90 -0.66 -15.13
C GLU A 222 15.53 -0.54 -13.73
N LYS A 223 14.95 0.33 -12.89
CA LYS A 223 15.32 0.38 -11.48
C LYS A 223 14.56 -0.70 -10.71
N VAL A 224 15.29 -1.53 -9.98
CA VAL A 224 14.76 -2.66 -9.23
C VAL A 224 15.10 -2.57 -7.74
N CYS A 225 14.30 -3.20 -6.89
CA CYS A 225 14.57 -3.26 -5.45
C CYS A 225 14.49 -4.70 -4.94
N PHE A 226 15.43 -5.09 -4.09
CA PHE A 226 15.46 -6.39 -3.45
C PHE A 226 15.43 -6.25 -1.93
N PHE A 227 14.39 -6.82 -1.31
CA PHE A 227 14.28 -6.98 0.14
C PHE A 227 14.86 -8.34 0.53
N SER A 228 16.09 -8.34 1.04
CA SER A 228 16.88 -9.53 1.36
C SER A 228 16.86 -9.81 2.86
N TYR A 229 15.87 -10.55 3.34
CA TYR A 229 15.71 -10.84 4.77
C TYR A 229 16.30 -12.19 5.22
N GLU A 230 16.77 -13.01 4.28
CA GLU A 230 17.35 -14.32 4.58
C GLU A 230 18.87 -14.38 4.35
N MET A 231 19.39 -13.55 3.46
CA MET A 231 20.76 -13.68 3.00
C MET A 231 21.69 -12.71 3.73
N TYR A 232 22.80 -13.25 4.28
CA TYR A 232 23.87 -12.44 4.85
C TYR A 232 24.60 -11.63 3.77
N GLU A 233 24.97 -10.39 4.09
CA GLU A 233 25.54 -9.41 3.16
C GLU A 233 26.70 -9.95 2.30
N LYS A 234 27.69 -10.59 2.93
CA LYS A 234 28.87 -11.15 2.23
C LYS A 234 28.50 -12.26 1.23
N ILE A 235 27.39 -12.99 1.49
CA ILE A 235 26.88 -13.99 0.55
C ILE A 235 26.15 -13.31 -0.59
N LEU A 236 25.37 -12.27 -0.28
CA LEU A 236 24.64 -11.49 -1.27
C LEU A 236 25.60 -10.84 -2.27
N ILE A 237 26.68 -10.19 -1.81
CA ILE A 237 27.71 -9.59 -2.66
C ILE A 237 28.29 -10.61 -3.65
N ARG A 238 28.56 -11.85 -3.20
CA ARG A 238 29.07 -12.92 -4.08
C ARG A 238 28.11 -13.26 -5.22
N LYS A 239 26.80 -13.11 -5.02
CA LYS A 239 25.78 -13.33 -6.06
C LYS A 239 25.77 -12.25 -7.14
N PHE A 240 26.31 -11.07 -6.84
CA PHE A 240 26.42 -9.93 -7.75
C PHE A 240 27.82 -9.76 -8.35
N LYS A 241 28.76 -10.66 -8.07
CA LYS A 241 30.19 -10.54 -8.42
C LYS A 241 30.47 -10.18 -9.90
N PHE A 242 29.62 -10.61 -10.81
CA PHE A 242 29.81 -10.38 -12.26
C PHE A 242 28.86 -9.31 -12.84
N ALA A 243 28.10 -8.62 -12.01
CA ALA A 243 27.27 -7.51 -12.46
C ALA A 243 28.15 -6.27 -12.69
N SER A 244 27.91 -5.53 -13.77
CA SER A 244 28.56 -4.25 -14.01
C SER A 244 28.11 -3.22 -12.97
N TRP A 245 28.96 -2.19 -12.77
CA TRP A 245 28.65 -1.12 -11.82
C TRP A 245 27.33 -0.42 -12.15
N ASP A 246 27.05 -0.19 -13.43
CA ASP A 246 25.80 0.45 -13.88
C ASP A 246 24.58 -0.38 -13.49
N VAL A 247 24.63 -1.70 -13.64
CA VAL A 247 23.57 -2.61 -13.18
C VAL A 247 23.41 -2.54 -11.67
N LEU A 248 24.52 -2.52 -10.92
CA LEU A 248 24.48 -2.46 -9.45
C LEU A 248 23.84 -1.16 -8.96
N GLN A 249 24.06 -0.04 -9.61
CA GLN A 249 23.45 1.25 -9.25
C GLN A 249 21.93 1.28 -9.46
N ASN A 250 21.39 0.45 -10.32
CA ASN A 250 19.97 0.31 -10.54
C ASN A 250 19.27 -0.61 -9.52
N ILE A 251 20.03 -1.26 -8.62
CA ILE A 251 19.51 -2.21 -7.64
C ILE A 251 19.54 -1.61 -6.23
N GLN A 252 18.39 -1.30 -5.68
CA GLN A 252 18.26 -0.92 -4.27
C GLN A 252 18.10 -2.16 -3.40
N ILE A 253 18.79 -2.22 -2.24
CA ILE A 253 18.70 -3.35 -1.31
C ILE A 253 18.25 -2.88 0.06
N TYR A 254 17.38 -3.68 0.70
CA TYR A 254 17.01 -3.56 2.11
C TYR A 254 17.19 -4.90 2.81
N GLN A 255 17.82 -4.88 3.99
CA GLN A 255 18.03 -6.06 4.83
C GLN A 255 17.37 -5.94 6.20
N ASP A 256 16.82 -4.78 6.51
CA ASP A 256 16.10 -4.45 7.74
C ASP A 256 14.61 -4.17 7.48
N GLY A 257 13.83 -4.08 8.56
CA GLY A 257 12.45 -3.59 8.48
C GLY A 257 11.51 -4.53 7.74
N ALA A 258 11.45 -5.78 8.17
CA ALA A 258 10.60 -6.82 7.58
C ALA A 258 9.11 -6.73 7.96
N GLN A 259 8.64 -5.63 8.58
CA GLN A 259 7.22 -5.37 8.81
C GLN A 259 6.54 -5.04 7.48
N ILE A 260 5.37 -5.63 7.22
CA ILE A 260 4.64 -5.42 5.94
C ILE A 260 4.37 -3.94 5.69
N ASP A 261 4.00 -3.17 6.70
CA ASP A 261 3.72 -1.74 6.56
C ASP A 261 4.98 -0.93 6.20
N LYS A 262 6.15 -1.33 6.72
CA LYS A 262 7.43 -0.72 6.37
C LYS A 262 7.85 -1.07 4.94
N ILE A 263 7.62 -2.31 4.52
CA ILE A 263 7.87 -2.76 3.14
C ILE A 263 7.02 -1.97 2.16
N THR A 264 5.71 -1.90 2.39
CA THR A 264 4.77 -1.18 1.51
C THR A 264 5.09 0.32 1.45
N ALA A 265 5.44 0.94 2.57
CA ALA A 265 5.88 2.34 2.61
C ALA A 265 7.16 2.57 1.78
N ARG A 266 8.14 1.65 1.86
CA ARG A 266 9.36 1.71 1.04
C ARG A 266 9.07 1.55 -0.45
N ILE A 267 8.20 0.61 -0.82
CA ILE A 267 7.76 0.44 -2.22
C ILE A 267 7.09 1.72 -2.72
N ARG A 268 6.14 2.31 -1.97
CA ARG A 268 5.52 3.60 -2.33
C ARG A 268 6.54 4.72 -2.51
N LYS A 269 7.54 4.81 -1.64
CA LYS A 269 8.61 5.81 -1.73
C LYS A 269 9.48 5.61 -2.97
N LEU A 270 9.86 4.37 -3.26
CA LEU A 270 10.74 4.03 -4.37
C LEU A 270 10.01 4.10 -5.72
N SER A 271 8.74 3.73 -5.80
CA SER A 271 7.95 3.85 -7.04
C SER A 271 7.91 5.29 -7.55
N ARG A 272 7.80 6.28 -6.64
CA ARG A 272 7.90 7.72 -6.97
C ARG A 272 9.29 8.13 -7.48
N LYS A 273 10.33 7.32 -7.21
CA LYS A 273 11.71 7.52 -7.72
C LYS A 273 11.98 6.73 -9.01
N GLY A 274 10.94 6.12 -9.59
CA GLY A 274 11.00 5.38 -10.85
C GLY A 274 11.36 3.90 -10.70
N TYR A 275 11.40 3.34 -9.49
CA TYR A 275 11.54 1.89 -9.31
C TYR A 275 10.25 1.18 -9.69
N LYS A 276 10.37 0.12 -10.52
CA LYS A 276 9.20 -0.59 -11.05
C LYS A 276 9.11 -2.05 -10.63
N ILE A 277 10.23 -2.68 -10.30
CA ILE A 277 10.32 -4.10 -9.97
C ILE A 277 10.83 -4.26 -8.53
N PHE A 278 10.09 -4.98 -7.72
CA PHE A 278 10.40 -5.24 -6.31
C PHE A 278 10.38 -6.74 -6.05
N ALA A 279 11.39 -7.27 -5.41
CA ALA A 279 11.40 -8.67 -4.99
C ALA A 279 11.66 -8.78 -3.48
N ILE A 280 10.96 -9.72 -2.82
CA ILE A 280 11.01 -9.93 -1.37
C ILE A 280 11.40 -11.38 -1.08
N ASP A 281 12.54 -11.59 -0.41
CA ASP A 281 13.07 -12.88 -0.01
C ASP A 281 13.19 -12.96 1.53
N SER A 282 12.28 -13.60 2.20
CA SER A 282 11.11 -14.32 1.74
C SER A 282 9.89 -13.99 2.59
N ARG A 283 8.73 -14.46 2.14
CA ARG A 283 7.46 -14.30 2.85
C ARG A 283 7.54 -14.69 4.33
N MET A 284 8.26 -15.74 4.65
CA MET A 284 8.38 -16.27 6.03
C MET A 284 9.05 -15.27 7.00
N LYS A 285 9.77 -14.29 6.50
CA LYS A 285 10.43 -13.25 7.31
C LYS A 285 9.55 -12.01 7.49
N ILE A 286 8.49 -11.86 6.70
CA ILE A 286 7.59 -10.72 6.81
C ILE A 286 6.75 -10.83 8.07
N ARG A 287 6.71 -9.75 8.84
CA ARG A 287 5.91 -9.61 10.05
C ARG A 287 4.71 -8.71 9.79
N VAL A 288 3.60 -9.02 10.44
CA VAL A 288 2.39 -8.20 10.47
C VAL A 288 2.23 -7.54 11.83
N SER A 289 1.43 -6.50 11.93
CA SER A 289 1.24 -5.77 13.21
C SER A 289 0.56 -6.60 14.30
N ASN A 290 -0.26 -7.59 13.90
CA ASN A 290 -0.90 -8.50 14.84
C ASN A 290 -0.10 -9.81 14.97
N ASP A 291 0.81 -9.86 15.93
CA ASP A 291 1.64 -11.05 16.18
C ASP A 291 0.84 -12.29 16.60
N LYS A 292 -0.37 -12.11 17.14
CA LYS A 292 -1.26 -13.21 17.59
C LYS A 292 -2.12 -13.78 16.46
N ALA A 293 -2.09 -13.16 15.27
CA ALA A 293 -2.81 -13.69 14.12
C ALA A 293 -2.30 -15.09 13.72
N SER A 294 -3.20 -15.94 13.24
CA SER A 294 -2.84 -17.23 12.68
C SER A 294 -1.95 -17.05 11.44
N GLU A 295 -1.20 -18.10 11.09
CA GLU A 295 -0.37 -18.06 9.88
C GLU A 295 -1.21 -17.83 8.61
N TYR A 296 -2.45 -18.29 8.60
CA TYR A 296 -3.40 -18.02 7.51
C TYR A 296 -3.74 -16.53 7.43
N GLU A 297 -4.13 -15.91 8.54
CA GLU A 297 -4.45 -14.46 8.58
C GLU A 297 -3.24 -13.58 8.22
N LYS A 298 -2.04 -13.94 8.73
CA LYS A 298 -0.80 -13.25 8.35
C LYS A 298 -0.53 -13.32 6.85
N ASN A 299 -0.76 -14.50 6.26
CA ASN A 299 -0.60 -14.69 4.82
C ASN A 299 -1.55 -13.84 4.02
N ASN A 300 -2.81 -13.80 4.42
CA ASN A 300 -3.83 -13.04 3.73
C ASN A 300 -3.56 -11.53 3.83
N GLU A 301 -3.16 -11.04 5.00
CA GLU A 301 -2.80 -9.63 5.16
C GLU A 301 -1.62 -9.23 4.25
N ILE A 302 -0.57 -10.05 4.21
CA ILE A 302 0.61 -9.80 3.36
C ILE A 302 0.22 -9.81 1.88
N SER A 303 -0.50 -10.85 1.45
CA SER A 303 -0.90 -11.05 0.07
C SER A 303 -1.82 -9.94 -0.43
N SER A 304 -2.86 -9.62 0.34
CA SER A 304 -3.81 -8.55 0.03
C SER A 304 -3.13 -7.18 -0.08
N LYS A 305 -2.30 -6.80 0.91
CA LYS A 305 -1.57 -5.52 0.88
C LYS A 305 -0.62 -5.40 -0.30
N LEU A 306 0.08 -6.48 -0.67
CA LEU A 306 1.01 -6.46 -1.81
C LEU A 306 0.26 -6.44 -3.15
N SER A 307 -0.81 -7.21 -3.30
CA SER A 307 -1.64 -7.23 -4.50
C SER A 307 -2.34 -5.88 -4.76
N GLU A 308 -2.90 -5.25 -3.73
CA GLU A 308 -3.47 -3.91 -3.82
C GLU A 308 -2.41 -2.88 -4.23
N LEU A 309 -1.22 -2.97 -3.61
CA LEU A 309 -0.12 -2.05 -3.87
C LEU A 309 0.36 -2.13 -5.32
N THR A 310 0.46 -3.33 -5.91
CA THR A 310 0.88 -3.51 -7.32
C THR A 310 -0.05 -2.79 -8.27
N ARG A 311 -1.35 -2.97 -8.08
CA ARG A 311 -2.39 -2.35 -8.93
C ARG A 311 -2.43 -0.84 -8.77
N THR A 312 -2.36 -0.35 -7.53
CA THR A 312 -2.42 1.09 -7.23
C THR A 312 -1.22 1.86 -7.80
N LEU A 313 -0.02 1.26 -7.78
CA LEU A 313 1.22 1.93 -8.17
C LEU A 313 1.71 1.58 -9.58
N GLY A 314 1.09 0.60 -10.24
CA GLY A 314 1.59 0.06 -11.50
C GLY A 314 3.03 -0.46 -11.36
N VAL A 315 3.29 -1.28 -10.32
CA VAL A 315 4.60 -1.89 -10.07
C VAL A 315 4.50 -3.40 -10.05
N ILE A 316 5.61 -4.08 -10.30
CA ILE A 316 5.72 -5.53 -10.20
C ILE A 316 6.28 -5.87 -8.81
N VAL A 317 5.58 -6.72 -8.06
CA VAL A 317 6.09 -7.26 -6.79
C VAL A 317 6.23 -8.77 -6.91
N ILE A 318 7.43 -9.26 -6.66
CA ILE A 318 7.79 -10.68 -6.65
C ILE A 318 7.97 -11.11 -5.20
N LEU A 319 7.20 -12.09 -4.74
CA LEU A 319 7.29 -12.66 -3.41
C LEU A 319 7.81 -14.10 -3.48
N ILE A 320 8.91 -14.36 -2.76
CA ILE A 320 9.46 -15.71 -2.66
C ILE A 320 8.76 -16.46 -1.54
N ASN A 321 8.20 -17.63 -1.90
CA ASN A 321 7.50 -18.53 -0.99
C ASN A 321 8.18 -19.89 -0.89
N GLN A 322 8.08 -20.53 0.26
CA GLN A 322 8.56 -21.89 0.46
C GLN A 322 7.39 -22.87 0.50
N ILE A 323 7.51 -23.95 -0.27
CA ILE A 323 6.59 -25.11 -0.20
C ILE A 323 7.12 -26.08 0.86
N SER A 324 6.22 -26.63 1.67
CA SER A 324 6.62 -27.62 2.70
C SER A 324 7.10 -28.92 2.05
N GLU A 325 8.04 -29.61 2.68
CA GLU A 325 8.48 -30.92 2.20
C GLU A 325 7.35 -31.96 2.19
N ALA A 326 6.39 -31.83 3.10
CA ALA A 326 5.21 -32.71 3.13
C ALA A 326 4.33 -32.52 1.89
N ASP A 327 4.12 -31.28 1.46
CA ASP A 327 3.33 -31.00 0.26
C ASP A 327 4.07 -31.42 -1.02
N LEU A 328 5.39 -31.23 -1.06
CA LEU A 328 6.22 -31.69 -2.18
C LEU A 328 6.18 -33.20 -2.31
N LYS A 329 6.31 -33.95 -1.20
CA LYS A 329 6.20 -35.42 -1.18
C LYS A 329 4.82 -35.93 -1.57
N ALA A 330 3.77 -35.18 -1.22
CA ALA A 330 2.39 -35.47 -1.59
C ALA A 330 2.04 -35.05 -3.03
N GLY A 331 3.00 -34.52 -3.79
CA GLY A 331 2.77 -33.97 -5.14
C GLY A 331 1.88 -32.72 -5.17
N ARG A 332 1.66 -32.09 -4.01
CA ARG A 332 0.84 -30.93 -3.89
C ARG A 332 1.69 -29.66 -4.05
N ASN A 333 1.37 -28.89 -5.09
CA ASN A 333 1.98 -27.58 -5.31
C ASN A 333 1.24 -26.48 -4.48
N SER A 334 0.80 -26.79 -3.25
CA SER A 334 0.11 -25.82 -2.44
C SER A 334 1.11 -24.81 -1.86
N LEU A 335 0.88 -23.54 -2.08
CA LEU A 335 1.51 -22.49 -1.28
C LEU A 335 1.10 -22.71 0.17
N LYS A 336 2.06 -22.97 1.05
CA LYS A 336 1.82 -23.38 2.44
C LYS A 336 0.92 -22.37 3.15
N GLY A 337 -0.27 -22.82 3.58
CA GLY A 337 -1.13 -22.10 4.52
C GLY A 337 -2.04 -21.04 3.93
N SER A 338 -2.22 -20.95 2.60
CA SER A 338 -3.15 -19.94 2.06
C SER A 338 -3.74 -20.33 0.71
N GLY A 339 -5.02 -20.72 0.73
CA GLY A 339 -5.84 -20.71 -0.48
C GLY A 339 -5.87 -19.32 -1.14
N ASP A 340 -5.90 -18.26 -0.33
CA ASP A 340 -6.09 -16.89 -0.81
C ASP A 340 -4.87 -16.28 -1.52
N GLN A 341 -3.63 -16.68 -1.17
CA GLN A 341 -2.43 -16.24 -1.93
C GLN A 341 -2.48 -16.64 -3.40
N VAL A 342 -3.10 -17.79 -3.70
CA VAL A 342 -3.31 -18.23 -5.08
C VAL A 342 -4.29 -17.30 -5.81
N TYR A 343 -5.31 -16.80 -5.10
CA TYR A 343 -6.30 -15.90 -5.68
C TYR A 343 -5.75 -14.48 -5.88
N ASP A 344 -4.98 -13.96 -4.94
CA ASP A 344 -4.41 -12.62 -5.00
C ASP A 344 -3.29 -12.48 -6.04
N SER A 345 -2.56 -13.58 -6.33
CA SER A 345 -1.46 -13.56 -7.31
C SER A 345 -1.97 -13.44 -8.74
N ASP A 346 -1.30 -12.61 -9.52
CA ASP A 346 -1.51 -12.54 -10.96
C ASP A 346 -0.69 -13.60 -11.68
N MET A 347 0.51 -13.91 -11.19
CA MET A 347 1.36 -14.99 -11.67
C MET A 347 1.84 -15.89 -10.55
N ILE A 348 1.89 -17.20 -10.81
CA ILE A 348 2.47 -18.20 -9.89
C ILE A 348 3.49 -19.04 -10.66
N ILE A 349 4.71 -19.03 -10.14
CA ILE A 349 5.86 -19.74 -10.69
C ILE A 349 6.31 -20.79 -9.68
N TYR A 350 6.40 -22.04 -10.14
CA TYR A 350 7.03 -23.10 -9.34
C TYR A 350 8.42 -23.42 -9.86
N LEU A 351 9.39 -23.40 -8.95
CA LEU A 351 10.74 -23.88 -9.22
C LEU A 351 10.92 -25.25 -8.57
N LYS A 352 11.32 -26.22 -9.38
CA LYS A 352 11.58 -27.61 -8.95
C LYS A 352 13.03 -27.97 -9.22
N ALA A 353 13.68 -28.65 -8.28
CA ALA A 353 15.00 -29.23 -8.46
C ALA A 353 14.89 -30.75 -8.34
N THR A 354 15.49 -31.46 -9.29
CA THR A 354 15.68 -32.92 -9.23
C THR A 354 17.10 -33.21 -8.82
N THR A 355 17.29 -34.07 -7.85
CA THR A 355 18.60 -34.51 -7.35
C THR A 355 18.88 -35.96 -7.76
N ASN A 356 20.15 -36.28 -7.96
CA ASN A 356 20.64 -37.66 -8.09
C ASN A 356 20.80 -38.32 -6.71
N ASP A 357 21.21 -39.59 -6.70
CA ASP A 357 21.46 -40.38 -5.47
C ASP A 357 22.54 -39.74 -4.57
N ARG A 358 23.42 -38.93 -5.12
CA ARG A 358 24.45 -38.16 -4.38
C ARG A 358 23.95 -36.82 -3.85
N LYS A 359 22.62 -36.56 -3.95
CA LYS A 359 21.97 -35.27 -3.59
C LYS A 359 22.47 -34.08 -4.40
N GLU A 360 23.08 -34.29 -5.55
CA GLU A 360 23.47 -33.24 -6.47
C GLU A 360 22.28 -32.86 -7.35
N VAL A 361 22.06 -31.56 -7.56
CA VAL A 361 20.97 -31.09 -8.43
C VAL A 361 21.38 -31.34 -9.88
N VAL A 362 20.62 -32.20 -10.55
CA VAL A 362 20.84 -32.58 -11.95
C VAL A 362 19.94 -31.85 -12.94
N LYS A 363 18.82 -31.36 -12.47
CA LYS A 363 17.81 -30.66 -13.28
C LYS A 363 17.11 -29.59 -12.44
N ARG A 364 16.84 -28.44 -13.06
CA ARG A 364 15.91 -27.44 -12.52
C ARG A 364 14.84 -27.15 -13.55
N GLU A 365 13.63 -27.00 -13.07
CA GLU A 365 12.45 -26.82 -13.87
C GLU A 365 11.70 -25.58 -13.41
N PHE A 366 11.28 -24.77 -14.36
CA PHE A 366 10.41 -23.62 -14.18
C PHE A 366 9.02 -24.01 -14.70
N GLU A 367 8.00 -23.79 -13.91
CA GLU A 367 6.61 -24.03 -14.26
C GLU A 367 5.81 -22.74 -14.00
N MET A 368 5.29 -22.13 -15.07
CA MET A 368 4.28 -21.09 -14.96
C MET A 368 2.92 -21.76 -14.74
N ALA A 369 2.47 -21.77 -13.49
CA ALA A 369 1.24 -22.43 -13.08
C ALA A 369 0.01 -21.52 -13.11
N LYS A 370 0.23 -20.22 -13.13
CA LYS A 370 -0.81 -19.20 -13.29
C LYS A 370 -0.20 -17.97 -13.97
N ASP A 371 -0.87 -17.46 -14.98
CA ASP A 371 -0.64 -16.15 -15.59
C ASP A 371 -2.01 -15.56 -15.95
N ARG A 372 -2.51 -14.64 -15.11
CA ARG A 372 -3.84 -14.05 -15.27
C ARG A 372 -3.91 -13.08 -16.44
N ILE A 373 -2.78 -12.46 -16.79
CA ILE A 373 -2.73 -11.36 -17.77
C ILE A 373 -2.41 -11.91 -19.15
N GLY A 374 -1.41 -12.82 -19.23
CA GLY A 374 -0.96 -13.38 -20.50
C GLY A 374 -1.59 -14.73 -20.84
N GLU A 375 -2.29 -15.36 -19.87
CA GLU A 375 -2.89 -16.72 -19.99
C GLU A 375 -1.89 -17.82 -20.42
N ARG A 376 -0.59 -17.59 -20.18
CA ARG A 376 0.51 -18.45 -20.62
C ARG A 376 0.86 -19.45 -19.53
N LEU A 377 0.58 -20.72 -19.80
CA LEU A 377 0.94 -21.82 -18.93
C LEU A 377 1.99 -22.68 -19.64
N PHE A 378 3.17 -22.81 -19.06
CA PHE A 378 4.27 -23.56 -19.65
C PHE A 378 5.19 -24.16 -18.60
N LYS A 379 6.04 -25.08 -19.05
CA LYS A 379 7.00 -25.78 -18.22
C LYS A 379 8.28 -26.02 -19.01
N VAL A 380 9.38 -25.48 -18.51
CA VAL A 380 10.68 -25.54 -19.18
C VAL A 380 11.82 -25.88 -18.22
N ASN A 381 12.88 -26.43 -18.76
CA ASN A 381 14.11 -26.62 -18.03
C ASN A 381 14.86 -25.28 -17.96
N ILE A 382 15.28 -24.89 -16.76
CA ILE A 382 16.07 -23.68 -16.59
C ILE A 382 17.49 -23.95 -17.14
N PRO A 383 18.02 -23.07 -18.00
CA PRO A 383 19.39 -23.19 -18.47
C PRO A 383 20.42 -23.17 -17.34
N ASP A 384 21.61 -23.64 -17.63
CA ASP A 384 22.70 -23.98 -16.68
C ASP A 384 23.40 -22.80 -15.98
N PHE A 385 22.78 -21.62 -15.85
CA PHE A 385 23.41 -20.52 -15.08
C PHE A 385 23.54 -20.83 -13.57
N TYR A 386 23.05 -21.98 -13.12
CA TYR A 386 23.31 -22.52 -11.78
C TYR A 386 24.59 -23.36 -11.70
N LYS A 387 25.26 -23.66 -12.80
CA LYS A 387 26.55 -24.34 -12.74
C LYS A 387 27.54 -23.43 -12.04
N LYS A 388 28.22 -23.97 -11.01
CA LYS A 388 29.34 -23.28 -10.37
C LYS A 388 30.35 -22.97 -11.45
N GLU A 389 30.54 -21.68 -11.80
CA GLU A 389 31.75 -21.28 -12.46
C GLU A 389 32.96 -21.66 -11.60
N PRO A 390 34.07 -22.10 -12.20
CA PRO A 390 35.27 -22.43 -11.44
C PRO A 390 35.64 -21.25 -10.55
N GLN A 391 36.01 -21.53 -9.31
CA GLN A 391 36.39 -20.52 -8.31
C GLN A 391 37.68 -19.79 -8.74
N ALA A 392 37.58 -18.87 -9.67
CA ALA A 392 38.64 -17.87 -9.86
C ALA A 392 38.36 -16.71 -8.89
N VAL A 393 39.02 -16.75 -7.77
CA VAL A 393 39.05 -15.66 -6.80
C VAL A 393 39.91 -14.54 -7.37
N TYR A 394 39.31 -13.57 -8.02
CA TYR A 394 39.95 -12.27 -8.24
C TYR A 394 39.03 -11.20 -7.66
N PHE A 395 39.39 -10.74 -6.47
CA PHE A 395 38.96 -9.41 -6.03
C PHE A 395 39.76 -8.42 -6.88
N ASN A 396 39.10 -7.62 -7.70
CA ASN A 396 39.69 -6.41 -8.19
C ASN A 396 39.96 -5.51 -6.99
N GLU A 397 41.19 -5.07 -6.78
CA GLU A 397 41.60 -4.16 -5.71
C GLU A 397 40.90 -2.78 -5.77
N GLU A 398 40.14 -2.50 -6.81
CA GLU A 398 39.38 -1.25 -6.98
C GLU A 398 38.05 -1.17 -6.17
N LEU A 399 37.66 -2.23 -5.43
CA LEU A 399 36.53 -2.23 -4.53
C LEU A 399 36.94 -2.18 -3.04
N ALA A 400 38.21 -1.85 -2.75
CA ALA A 400 38.70 -1.60 -1.41
C ALA A 400 38.69 -0.09 -1.12
N ILE A 401 37.49 0.52 -0.97
CA ILE A 401 37.28 1.79 -0.26
C ILE A 401 36.06 1.62 0.62
#